data_dbefa0de8bcbabef3bab4f401d7b34ef
#
_entry.id   dbefa0de8bcbabef3bab4f401d7b34ef
#
_cell.length_a   1.000
_cell.length_b   1.000
_cell.length_c   1.000
_cell.angle_alpha   90.00
_cell.angle_beta   90.00
_cell.angle_gamma   90.00
#
_symmetry.space_group_name_H-M   'P 1'
#
loop_
_entity.id
_entity.type
_entity.pdbx_description
1 polymer ?
#
loop_
_entity_poly.entity_id
_entity_poly.type
_entity_poly.pdbx_seq_one_letter_code
_entity_poly.pdbx_strand_id
1 'polypeptide(L)'
;MNLRLWQRCAVVLLTFFLSACGLVRTGYDNFDTLAYWWMDRYLDFNESQKREVKASLKSWHAWHRSTQLSAHADLLAELQQMAKADVSPPAACDAIMKARYQ
;
A
#
# COMPACT_ATOMS: atom_id res chain seq x y z
N MET A 1 27.18 -2.99 27.88
CA MET A 1 26.23 -2.44 26.93
C MET A 1 25.59 -1.20 27.53
N ASN A 2 25.59 -0.10 26.82
CA ASN A 2 25.20 1.19 27.36
C ASN A 2 23.67 1.35 27.31
N LEU A 3 23.01 1.53 28.46
CA LEU A 3 21.56 1.70 28.59
C LEU A 3 21.05 2.89 27.72
N ARG A 4 21.85 3.94 27.63
CA ARG A 4 21.55 5.11 26.80
C ARG A 4 21.50 4.79 25.30
N LEU A 5 22.37 3.88 24.85
CA LEU A 5 22.35 3.43 23.45
C LEU A 5 21.08 2.64 23.15
N TRP A 6 20.67 1.77 24.06
CA TRP A 6 19.43 1.02 23.94
C TRP A 6 18.20 1.93 23.86
N GLN A 7 18.15 2.94 24.74
CA GLN A 7 17.06 3.93 24.73
C GLN A 7 17.01 4.70 23.43
N ARG A 8 18.16 5.12 22.90
CA ARG A 8 18.23 5.81 21.61
C ARG A 8 17.75 4.93 20.46
N CYS A 9 18.19 3.68 20.42
CA CYS A 9 17.73 2.72 19.41
C CYS A 9 16.22 2.48 19.51
N ALA A 10 15.69 2.33 20.73
CA ALA A 10 14.27 2.13 20.96
C ALA A 10 13.45 3.33 20.48
N VAL A 11 13.89 4.56 20.77
CA VAL A 11 13.23 5.78 20.32
C VAL A 11 13.24 5.90 18.80
N VAL A 12 14.37 5.61 18.15
CA VAL A 12 14.49 5.64 16.69
C VAL A 12 13.56 4.62 16.05
N LEU A 13 13.53 3.40 16.55
CA LEU A 13 12.63 2.35 16.06
C LEU A 13 11.16 2.74 16.24
N LEU A 14 10.80 3.26 17.40
CA LEU A 14 9.43 3.69 17.70
C LEU A 14 9.00 4.82 16.76
N THR A 15 9.86 5.81 16.54
CA THR A 15 9.62 6.91 15.61
C THR A 15 9.43 6.39 14.19
N PHE A 16 10.24 5.44 13.77
CA PHE A 16 10.14 4.81 12.47
C PHE A 16 8.79 4.09 12.29
N PHE A 17 8.36 3.30 13.28
CA PHE A 17 7.07 2.62 13.25
C PHE A 17 5.89 3.59 13.24
N LEU A 18 5.95 4.67 14.01
CA LEU A 18 4.90 5.69 14.04
C LEU A 18 4.77 6.44 12.70
N SER A 19 5.88 6.63 12.00
CA SER A 19 5.88 7.29 10.69
C SER A 19 5.48 6.37 9.53
N ALA A 20 5.46 5.05 9.73
CA ALA A 20 5.15 4.07 8.69
C ALA A 20 3.76 4.27 8.09
N CYS A 21 2.73 4.55 8.91
CA CYS A 21 1.38 4.82 8.42
C CYS A 21 1.33 6.07 7.55
N GLY A 22 2.02 7.14 7.94
CA GLY A 22 2.15 8.37 7.15
C GLY A 22 2.91 8.12 5.84
N LEU A 23 3.95 7.28 5.88
CA LEU A 23 4.73 6.91 4.70
C LEU A 23 3.89 6.12 3.69
N VAL A 24 3.09 5.16 4.13
CA VAL A 24 2.18 4.39 3.27
C VAL A 24 1.14 5.30 2.64
N ARG A 25 0.54 6.19 3.41
CA ARG A 25 -0.44 7.16 2.90
C ARG A 25 0.18 8.08 1.86
N THR A 26 1.34 8.64 2.14
CA THR A 26 2.07 9.52 1.22
C THR A 26 2.46 8.76 -0.05
N GLY A 27 2.94 7.54 0.07
CA GLY A 27 3.28 6.68 -1.06
C GLY A 27 2.07 6.38 -1.93
N TYR A 28 0.92 6.10 -1.34
CA TYR A 28 -0.31 5.86 -2.09
C TYR A 28 -0.83 7.13 -2.77
N ASP A 29 -0.84 8.26 -2.08
CA ASP A 29 -1.32 9.53 -2.64
C ASP A 29 -0.46 10.01 -3.81
N ASN A 30 0.81 9.61 -3.86
CA ASN A 30 1.75 9.93 -4.94
C ASN A 30 2.08 8.74 -5.83
N PHE A 31 1.25 7.70 -5.80
CA PHE A 31 1.49 6.45 -6.52
C PHE A 31 1.74 6.67 -8.01
N ASP A 32 0.96 7.50 -8.66
CA ASP A 32 1.09 7.83 -10.08
C ASP A 32 2.48 8.38 -10.42
N THR A 33 2.98 9.32 -9.62
CA THR A 33 4.31 9.91 -9.78
C THR A 33 5.42 8.91 -9.50
N LEU A 34 5.32 8.15 -8.43
CA LEU A 34 6.32 7.15 -8.06
C LEU A 34 6.38 6.00 -9.07
N ALA A 35 5.22 5.52 -9.53
CA ALA A 35 5.14 4.48 -10.55
C ALA A 35 5.73 4.96 -11.87
N TYR A 36 5.45 6.19 -12.27
CA TYR A 36 6.02 6.79 -13.46
C TYR A 36 7.55 6.83 -13.40
N TRP A 37 8.12 7.34 -12.30
CA TRP A 37 9.56 7.43 -12.14
C TRP A 37 10.23 6.05 -12.15
N TRP A 38 9.61 5.08 -11.51
CA TRP A 38 10.11 3.72 -11.50
C TRP A 38 10.10 3.10 -12.92
N MET A 39 9.02 3.28 -13.66
CA MET A 39 8.90 2.78 -15.03
C MET A 39 9.85 3.49 -16.00
N ASP A 40 9.98 4.81 -15.91
CA ASP A 40 10.85 5.61 -16.75
C ASP A 40 12.32 5.22 -16.59
N ARG A 41 12.71 4.83 -15.39
CA ARG A 41 14.06 4.36 -15.09
C ARG A 41 14.46 3.11 -15.91
N TYR A 42 13.50 2.24 -16.19
CA TYR A 42 13.74 1.00 -16.93
C TYR A 42 13.41 1.11 -18.42
N LEU A 43 12.44 1.91 -18.79
CA LEU A 43 11.90 1.97 -20.13
C LEU A 43 12.33 3.21 -20.93
N ASP A 44 12.81 4.24 -20.28
CA ASP A 44 13.31 5.48 -20.88
C ASP A 44 12.33 6.05 -21.92
N PHE A 45 11.18 6.55 -21.46
CA PHE A 45 10.13 7.07 -22.32
C PHE A 45 10.54 8.32 -23.08
N ASN A 46 10.12 8.43 -24.36
CA ASN A 46 10.21 9.68 -25.09
C ASN A 46 9.12 10.69 -24.63
N GLU A 47 9.17 11.93 -25.10
CA GLU A 47 8.27 12.99 -24.64
C GLU A 47 6.78 12.68 -24.85
N SER A 48 6.43 12.07 -25.98
CA SER A 48 5.06 11.65 -26.27
C SER A 48 4.59 10.54 -25.32
N GLN A 49 5.42 9.54 -25.11
CA GLN A 49 5.15 8.43 -24.18
C GLN A 49 5.05 8.91 -22.73
N LYS A 50 5.91 9.85 -22.32
CA LYS A 50 5.86 10.42 -20.96
C LYS A 50 4.49 11.01 -20.65
N ARG A 51 3.95 11.80 -21.55
CA ARG A 51 2.63 12.42 -21.37
C ARG A 51 1.52 11.38 -21.28
N GLU A 52 1.54 10.40 -22.16
CA GLU A 52 0.54 9.34 -22.19
C GLU A 52 0.60 8.45 -20.96
N VAL A 53 1.79 8.02 -20.56
CA VAL A 53 1.98 7.18 -19.35
C VAL A 53 1.57 7.91 -18.09
N LYS A 54 1.95 9.18 -17.93
CA LYS A 54 1.53 10.00 -16.80
C LYS A 54 0.01 10.13 -16.72
N ALA A 55 -0.63 10.42 -17.84
CA ALA A 55 -2.09 10.54 -17.90
C ALA A 55 -2.79 9.22 -17.57
N SER A 56 -2.29 8.11 -18.10
CA SER A 56 -2.83 6.78 -17.84
C SER A 56 -2.67 6.36 -16.40
N LEU A 57 -1.52 6.60 -15.78
CA LEU A 57 -1.26 6.29 -14.37
C LEU A 57 -2.17 7.12 -13.45
N LYS A 58 -2.32 8.40 -13.76
CA LYS A 58 -3.20 9.29 -13.00
C LYS A 58 -4.66 8.86 -13.07
N SER A 59 -5.11 8.48 -14.26
CA SER A 59 -6.47 7.98 -14.49
C SER A 59 -6.70 6.64 -13.76
N TRP A 60 -5.75 5.72 -13.85
CA TRP A 60 -5.81 4.44 -13.15
C TRP A 60 -5.85 4.65 -11.63
N HIS A 61 -5.01 5.53 -11.11
CA HIS A 61 -4.95 5.82 -9.68
C HIS A 61 -6.27 6.41 -9.18
N ALA A 62 -6.86 7.34 -9.91
CA ALA A 62 -8.17 7.91 -9.58
C ALA A 62 -9.28 6.84 -9.58
N TRP A 63 -9.27 5.96 -10.58
CA TRP A 63 -10.19 4.83 -10.66
C TRP A 63 -10.01 3.89 -9.48
N HIS A 64 -8.78 3.51 -9.16
CA HIS A 64 -8.47 2.62 -8.03
C HIS A 64 -8.95 3.24 -6.72
N ARG A 65 -8.66 4.51 -6.50
CA ARG A 65 -9.06 5.24 -5.29
C ARG A 65 -10.58 5.31 -5.12
N SER A 66 -11.31 5.54 -6.21
CA SER A 66 -12.77 5.70 -6.15
C SER A 66 -13.54 4.39 -6.09
N THR A 67 -12.99 3.30 -6.61
CA THR A 67 -13.72 2.02 -6.77
C THR A 67 -13.14 0.87 -5.93
N GLN A 68 -11.83 0.71 -5.92
CA GLN A 68 -11.18 -0.46 -5.34
C GLN A 68 -10.77 -0.27 -3.88
N LEU A 69 -10.48 0.95 -3.47
CA LEU A 69 -9.98 1.21 -2.12
C LEU A 69 -11.04 0.89 -1.05
N SER A 70 -12.31 1.23 -1.29
CA SER A 70 -13.41 0.87 -0.39
C SER A 70 -13.60 -0.65 -0.30
N ALA A 71 -13.51 -1.36 -1.42
CA ALA A 71 -13.61 -2.82 -1.45
C ALA A 71 -12.47 -3.47 -0.65
N HIS A 72 -11.25 -2.96 -0.76
CA HIS A 72 -10.12 -3.44 0.04
C HIS A 72 -10.29 -3.12 1.52
N ALA A 73 -10.83 -1.96 1.86
CA ALA A 73 -11.14 -1.60 3.24
C ALA A 73 -12.18 -2.53 3.85
N ASP A 74 -13.23 -2.87 3.10
CA ASP A 74 -14.26 -3.82 3.53
C ASP A 74 -13.68 -5.22 3.75
N LEU A 75 -12.81 -5.67 2.85
CA LEU A 75 -12.11 -6.95 3.01
C LEU A 75 -11.23 -6.98 4.25
N LEU A 76 -10.47 -5.91 4.50
CA LEU A 76 -9.64 -5.80 5.71
C LEU A 76 -10.48 -5.81 6.98
N ALA A 77 -11.65 -5.16 6.99
CA ALA A 77 -12.58 -5.19 8.11
C ALA A 77 -13.11 -6.62 8.35
N GLU A 78 -13.43 -7.34 7.30
CA GLU A 78 -13.85 -8.74 7.38
C GLU A 78 -12.75 -9.63 7.95
N LEU A 79 -11.51 -9.48 7.49
CA LEU A 79 -10.34 -10.21 8.01
C LEU A 79 -10.07 -9.86 9.48
N GLN A 80 -10.29 -8.62 9.87
CA GLN A 80 -10.15 -8.19 11.26
C GLN A 80 -11.17 -8.87 12.17
N GLN A 81 -12.41 -9.01 11.73
CA GLN A 81 -13.45 -9.76 12.47
C GLN A 81 -13.09 -11.24 12.58
N MET A 82 -12.60 -11.84 11.51
CA MET A 82 -12.14 -13.23 11.52
C MET A 82 -10.98 -13.45 12.50
N ALA A 83 -10.05 -12.49 12.60
CA ALA A 83 -8.93 -12.57 13.53
C ALA A 83 -9.33 -12.51 14.99
N LYS A 84 -10.49 -11.94 15.32
CA LYS A 84 -11.07 -11.91 16.66
C LYS A 84 -11.77 -13.21 17.08
N ALA A 85 -12.15 -14.00 16.09
CA ALA A 85 -12.77 -15.32 16.27
C ALA A 85 -11.79 -16.42 15.85
N ASP A 86 -12.10 -17.68 16.17
CA ASP A 86 -11.32 -18.82 15.67
C ASP A 86 -11.50 -18.93 14.15
N VAL A 87 -10.42 -18.73 13.41
CA VAL A 87 -10.44 -18.78 11.94
C VAL A 87 -10.41 -20.25 11.50
N SER A 88 -11.47 -20.70 10.83
CA SER A 88 -11.47 -22.00 10.20
C SER A 88 -10.70 -21.98 8.88
N PRO A 89 -10.07 -23.10 8.46
CA PRO A 89 -9.41 -23.17 7.15
C PRO A 89 -10.31 -22.81 5.96
N PRO A 90 -11.58 -23.26 5.88
CA PRO A 90 -12.47 -22.82 4.81
C PRO A 90 -12.69 -21.31 4.77
N ALA A 91 -12.88 -20.67 5.91
CA ALA A 91 -13.08 -19.21 5.99
C ALA A 91 -11.85 -18.45 5.53
N ALA A 92 -10.65 -18.90 5.90
CA ALA A 92 -9.40 -18.31 5.45
C ALA A 92 -9.23 -18.43 3.92
N CYS A 93 -9.54 -19.59 3.36
CA CYS A 93 -9.49 -19.81 1.91
C CYS A 93 -10.47 -18.92 1.16
N ASP A 94 -11.69 -18.78 1.65
CA ASP A 94 -12.71 -17.92 1.06
C ASP A 94 -12.25 -16.44 1.05
N ALA A 95 -11.65 -15.97 2.13
CA ALA A 95 -11.11 -14.61 2.22
C ALA A 95 -9.99 -14.37 1.21
N ILE A 96 -9.08 -15.32 1.05
CA ILE A 96 -7.98 -15.25 0.07
C ILE A 96 -8.53 -15.23 -1.36
N MET A 97 -9.50 -16.08 -1.66
CA MET A 97 -10.11 -16.13 -2.99
C MET A 97 -10.86 -14.83 -3.30
N LYS A 98 -11.55 -14.26 -2.34
CA LYS A 98 -12.23 -12.98 -2.47
C LYS A 98 -11.24 -11.83 -2.76
N ALA A 99 -10.12 -11.80 -2.06
CA ALA A 99 -9.06 -10.84 -2.30
C ALA A 99 -8.47 -10.94 -3.72
N ARG A 100 -8.35 -12.17 -4.23
CA ARG A 100 -7.81 -12.43 -5.57
C ARG A 100 -8.71 -11.88 -6.68
N TYR A 101 -10.02 -11.87 -6.49
CA TYR A 101 -11.00 -11.44 -7.51
C TYR A 101 -11.42 -9.97 -7.38
N GLN A 102 -10.89 -9.26 -6.42
CA GLN A 102 -11.01 -7.81 -6.33
C GLN A 102 -9.90 -7.11 -7.10
#